data_19b429fbb7801e5ad75aa1911fb2c947
#
_entry.id   19b429fbb7801e5ad75aa1911fb2c947
#
_cell.length_a   1.000
_cell.length_b   1.000
_cell.length_c   1.000
_cell.angle_alpha   90.00
_cell.angle_beta   90.00
_cell.angle_gamma   90.00
#
_symmetry.space_group_name_H-M   'P 1'
#
loop_
_entity.id
_entity.type
_entity.pdbx_description
1 polymer ?
#
loop_
_entity_poly.entity_id
_entity_poly.type
_entity_poly.pdbx_seq_one_letter_code
_entity_poly.pdbx_strand_id
1 'polypeptide(L)'
;MRVSKYVLMTAIMVLSLNLKTQAQELKVYWDNVVAVSKTTPTLQLVENPKVRNSSSIHEQVFKALKDLQANYVRYVPWFPYPKMAVAELVPPTKTKTSWDFSYLDSTMSAFMEATNGHDVVINFSTTPAWMWETTGAVTYPEGAYQTCWNYNQGTKLRDTTMKELADYYVRLFSWYTKGGFTDELGKTYKSGHYYKIPYWEVLNEPDLEHNISPQLYTKMYDAIVSELKKISPETKFVGISAAQTSNPEYFEYFLNPKNHKPGIKLEGISYHHYSSPSVEGQPLEFYQYTFFEKADAFLDRVRYIENIRKRLAPQTFTMINELGVILRSPEVSGPIDNNYWNLAGAMYAHIFLELTKMGIDVVGESQLVGYPSQFPDVSMVNWENGKPNARYWVLKLLVDNFHAGDKLVKTDLGVPGVVAQGFAGPKSKRILLINKKNTSVELKLSKEISGAKISYVDLTTGENPPASSNLLTEKLKLEPFAVAVIEL
;
A
#
# COMPACT_ATOMS: atom_id res chain seq x y z
N MET A 1 23.12 20.34 -82.75
CA MET A 1 22.82 21.06 -81.49
C MET A 1 23.22 20.11 -80.38
N ARG A 2 24.29 20.43 -79.65
CA ARG A 2 24.74 19.67 -78.45
C ARG A 2 24.14 20.27 -77.21
N VAL A 3 23.44 19.45 -76.43
CA VAL A 3 22.95 19.83 -75.05
C VAL A 3 23.90 19.13 -74.09
N SER A 4 24.60 20.00 -73.32
CA SER A 4 25.54 19.61 -72.28
C SER A 4 24.73 19.27 -71.01
N LYS A 5 25.00 18.09 -70.43
CA LYS A 5 24.45 17.68 -69.13
C LYS A 5 25.44 18.09 -68.03
N TYR A 6 25.10 19.07 -67.20
CA TYR A 6 25.80 19.30 -65.95
C TYR A 6 25.21 18.35 -64.89
N VAL A 7 26.07 17.44 -64.43
CA VAL A 7 25.80 16.62 -63.24
C VAL A 7 26.29 17.43 -62.02
N LEU A 8 25.36 17.93 -61.22
CA LEU A 8 25.65 18.53 -59.95
C LEU A 8 25.77 17.45 -58.87
N MET A 9 27.03 17.19 -58.47
CA MET A 9 27.32 16.19 -57.41
C MET A 9 27.26 16.94 -56.06
N THR A 10 26.14 16.86 -55.33
CA THR A 10 25.97 17.41 -53.99
C THR A 10 26.58 16.40 -53.01
N ALA A 11 27.75 16.72 -52.48
CA ALA A 11 28.36 15.96 -51.39
C ALA A 11 27.57 16.26 -50.08
N ILE A 12 26.75 15.34 -49.61
CA ILE A 12 26.15 15.38 -48.29
C ILE A 12 27.24 14.96 -47.30
N MET A 13 27.84 15.97 -46.64
CA MET A 13 28.72 15.76 -45.51
C MET A 13 27.86 15.39 -44.31
N VAL A 14 27.72 14.12 -44.01
CA VAL A 14 27.11 13.62 -42.78
C VAL A 14 28.08 13.92 -41.64
N LEU A 15 27.89 15.04 -40.99
CA LEU A 15 28.49 15.31 -39.68
C LEU A 15 27.82 14.35 -38.69
N SER A 16 28.45 13.22 -38.43
CA SER A 16 28.15 12.40 -37.26
C SER A 16 28.55 13.19 -36.00
N LEU A 17 27.63 13.98 -35.48
CA LEU A 17 27.71 14.50 -34.15
C LEU A 17 27.68 13.32 -33.17
N ASN A 18 28.85 12.82 -32.81
CA ASN A 18 29.04 12.01 -31.64
C ASN A 18 28.73 12.92 -30.43
N LEU A 19 27.46 13.11 -30.12
CA LEU A 19 27.00 13.57 -28.83
C LEU A 19 27.42 12.48 -27.83
N LYS A 20 28.66 12.57 -27.33
CA LYS A 20 29.01 11.93 -26.09
C LYS A 20 28.03 12.55 -25.08
N THR A 21 26.95 11.85 -24.77
CA THR A 21 26.15 12.13 -23.57
C THR A 21 27.13 12.03 -22.41
N GLN A 22 27.67 13.17 -21.96
CA GLN A 22 28.40 13.21 -20.70
C GLN A 22 27.43 12.67 -19.65
N ALA A 23 27.85 11.62 -18.97
CA ALA A 23 27.12 11.13 -17.82
C ALA A 23 26.87 12.32 -16.89
N GLN A 24 25.59 12.65 -16.67
CA GLN A 24 25.27 13.80 -15.86
C GLN A 24 25.62 13.50 -14.42
N GLU A 25 26.31 14.43 -13.79
CA GLU A 25 26.80 14.29 -12.43
C GLU A 25 25.67 14.45 -11.43
N LEU A 26 25.56 13.51 -10.49
CA LEU A 26 24.68 13.62 -9.33
C LEU A 26 25.23 14.70 -8.39
N LYS A 27 24.41 15.74 -8.13
CA LYS A 27 24.74 16.83 -7.22
C LYS A 27 23.73 16.89 -6.08
N VAL A 28 24.21 16.86 -4.86
CA VAL A 28 23.38 16.96 -3.65
C VAL A 28 23.79 18.18 -2.85
N TYR A 29 22.86 19.07 -2.59
CA TYR A 29 23.08 20.33 -1.86
C TYR A 29 22.62 20.17 -0.41
N TRP A 30 23.47 19.60 0.43
CA TRP A 30 23.14 19.15 1.78
C TRP A 30 22.59 20.26 2.70
N ASP A 31 22.98 21.51 2.49
CA ASP A 31 22.51 22.64 3.27
C ASP A 31 21.22 23.28 2.74
N ASN A 32 20.74 22.83 1.57
CA ASN A 32 19.52 23.34 0.95
C ASN A 32 18.33 22.40 1.20
N VAL A 33 17.70 22.55 2.36
CA VAL A 33 16.51 21.77 2.75
C VAL A 33 15.30 22.25 1.98
N VAL A 34 14.61 21.33 1.29
CA VAL A 34 13.42 21.62 0.49
C VAL A 34 12.12 21.12 1.18
N ALA A 35 12.21 20.11 2.03
CA ALA A 35 11.10 19.60 2.81
C ALA A 35 11.60 18.81 4.03
N VAL A 36 10.69 18.54 4.97
CA VAL A 36 10.91 17.58 6.07
C VAL A 36 9.90 16.44 5.90
N SER A 37 10.40 15.21 5.85
CA SER A 37 9.58 14.01 5.72
C SER A 37 8.62 13.86 6.90
N LYS A 38 7.38 13.49 6.62
CA LYS A 38 6.43 12.97 7.61
C LYS A 38 6.16 11.48 7.37
N THR A 39 6.69 10.96 6.28
CA THR A 39 6.27 9.70 5.67
C THR A 39 6.89 8.50 6.33
N THR A 40 6.06 7.52 6.61
CA THR A 40 6.47 6.19 7.07
C THR A 40 6.11 5.16 6.00
N PRO A 41 7.10 4.45 5.41
CA PRO A 41 6.84 3.33 4.53
C PRO A 41 6.37 2.12 5.35
N THR A 42 5.40 1.38 4.82
CA THR A 42 4.81 0.21 5.47
C THR A 42 4.18 -0.75 4.45
N LEU A 43 3.41 -1.73 4.93
CA LEU A 43 2.66 -2.66 4.08
C LEU A 43 1.30 -3.01 4.69
N GLN A 44 0.50 -3.75 3.91
CA GLN A 44 -0.67 -4.44 4.44
C GLN A 44 -0.51 -5.96 4.42
N LEU A 45 -1.17 -6.62 5.37
CA LEU A 45 -1.44 -8.04 5.39
C LEU A 45 -2.93 -8.27 5.16
N VAL A 46 -3.29 -8.82 4.00
CA VAL A 46 -4.65 -9.25 3.69
C VAL A 46 -4.80 -10.72 4.03
N GLU A 47 -5.84 -11.06 4.78
CA GLU A 47 -6.06 -12.42 5.21
C GLU A 47 -6.41 -13.35 4.04
N ASN A 48 -5.71 -14.47 3.96
CA ASN A 48 -5.93 -15.52 2.98
C ASN A 48 -5.42 -16.88 3.51
N PRO A 49 -5.69 -18.01 2.85
CA PRO A 49 -5.29 -19.33 3.35
C PRO A 49 -3.78 -19.53 3.59
N LYS A 50 -2.91 -18.70 3.01
CA LYS A 50 -1.44 -18.81 3.19
C LYS A 50 -0.94 -18.22 4.50
N VAL A 51 -1.70 -17.33 5.13
CA VAL A 51 -1.29 -16.74 6.43
C VAL A 51 -1.81 -17.51 7.63
N ARG A 52 -2.68 -18.51 7.46
CA ARG A 52 -3.19 -19.34 8.54
C ARG A 52 -2.10 -20.20 9.20
N ASN A 53 -2.27 -20.56 10.47
CA ASN A 53 -1.29 -21.37 11.25
C ASN A 53 -0.92 -22.71 10.59
N SER A 54 -1.83 -23.35 9.86
CA SER A 54 -1.58 -24.63 9.18
C SER A 54 -0.96 -24.47 7.78
N SER A 55 -0.65 -23.27 7.34
CA SER A 55 0.02 -23.03 6.07
C SER A 55 1.50 -23.43 6.18
N SER A 56 2.03 -24.04 5.11
CA SER A 56 3.45 -24.41 5.01
C SER A 56 4.41 -23.22 5.04
N ILE A 57 3.92 -22.01 4.80
CA ILE A 57 4.74 -20.79 4.77
C ILE A 57 4.41 -19.81 5.91
N HIS A 58 3.53 -20.21 6.85
CA HIS A 58 3.10 -19.36 7.96
C HIS A 58 4.27 -18.71 8.69
N GLU A 59 5.21 -19.54 9.16
CA GLU A 59 6.39 -19.08 9.93
C GLU A 59 7.24 -18.09 9.13
N GLN A 60 7.45 -18.35 7.83
CA GLN A 60 8.23 -17.49 6.95
C GLN A 60 7.54 -16.13 6.73
N VAL A 61 6.24 -16.14 6.56
CA VAL A 61 5.43 -14.92 6.35
C VAL A 61 5.49 -14.03 7.58
N PHE A 62 5.21 -14.59 8.77
CA PHE A 62 5.20 -13.79 9.99
C PHE A 62 6.60 -13.42 10.47
N LYS A 63 7.60 -14.23 10.12
CA LYS A 63 9.01 -13.84 10.28
C LYS A 63 9.36 -12.63 9.39
N ALA A 64 8.96 -12.63 8.11
CA ALA A 64 9.19 -11.52 7.21
C ALA A 64 8.49 -10.25 7.74
N LEU A 65 7.24 -10.36 8.21
CA LEU A 65 6.51 -9.26 8.82
C LEU A 65 7.25 -8.69 10.04
N LYS A 66 7.70 -9.56 10.95
CA LYS A 66 8.45 -9.17 12.13
C LYS A 66 9.81 -8.52 11.79
N ASP A 67 10.54 -9.09 10.84
CA ASP A 67 11.86 -8.59 10.42
C ASP A 67 11.76 -7.21 9.73
N LEU A 68 10.61 -6.86 9.18
CA LEU A 68 10.40 -5.56 8.55
C LEU A 68 10.47 -4.40 9.56
N GLN A 69 10.01 -4.60 10.81
CA GLN A 69 9.99 -3.56 11.87
C GLN A 69 9.27 -2.27 11.46
N ALA A 70 8.18 -2.39 10.69
CA ALA A 70 7.41 -1.24 10.21
C ALA A 70 6.32 -0.82 11.19
N ASN A 71 6.06 0.49 11.29
CA ASN A 71 4.87 1.04 11.92
C ASN A 71 3.71 1.13 10.91
N TYR A 72 2.49 1.23 11.42
CA TYR A 72 1.25 1.37 10.63
C TYR A 72 0.98 0.20 9.69
N VAL A 73 1.44 -1.00 10.05
CA VAL A 73 1.09 -2.19 9.27
C VAL A 73 -0.42 -2.37 9.33
N ARG A 74 -1.04 -2.48 8.15
CA ARG A 74 -2.48 -2.64 8.01
C ARG A 74 -2.86 -4.11 7.97
N TYR A 75 -3.86 -4.53 8.75
CA TYR A 75 -4.43 -5.89 8.77
C TYR A 75 -5.85 -5.87 8.24
N VAL A 76 -6.14 -6.72 7.25
CA VAL A 76 -7.43 -6.72 6.54
C VAL A 76 -7.96 -8.15 6.37
N PRO A 77 -8.87 -8.63 7.22
CA PRO A 77 -9.76 -9.73 6.89
C PRO A 77 -10.73 -9.30 5.78
N TRP A 78 -10.69 -9.99 4.63
CA TRP A 78 -11.35 -9.55 3.41
C TRP A 78 -12.36 -10.55 2.86
N PHE A 79 -13.40 -10.05 2.19
CA PHE A 79 -14.64 -10.75 1.84
C PHE A 79 -14.50 -12.03 1.00
N PRO A 80 -13.48 -12.26 0.16
CA PRO A 80 -13.36 -13.52 -0.56
C PRO A 80 -13.33 -14.76 0.34
N TYR A 81 -13.00 -14.57 1.62
CA TYR A 81 -13.00 -15.62 2.62
C TYR A 81 -13.93 -15.26 3.79
N PRO A 82 -15.27 -15.30 3.60
CA PRO A 82 -16.21 -14.75 4.57
C PRO A 82 -16.11 -15.40 5.96
N LYS A 83 -15.77 -16.70 6.07
CA LYS A 83 -15.54 -17.35 7.36
C LYS A 83 -14.26 -16.90 8.07
N MET A 84 -13.31 -16.36 7.35
CA MET A 84 -12.05 -15.78 7.88
C MET A 84 -12.17 -14.28 8.13
N ALA A 85 -13.27 -13.64 7.73
CA ALA A 85 -13.42 -12.19 7.76
C ALA A 85 -14.60 -11.69 8.59
N VAL A 86 -15.60 -12.54 8.86
CA VAL A 86 -16.86 -12.15 9.53
C VAL A 86 -17.08 -12.98 10.77
N ALA A 87 -17.22 -12.31 11.91
CA ALA A 87 -17.40 -12.98 13.20
C ALA A 87 -18.83 -13.48 13.47
N GLU A 88 -19.83 -12.98 12.77
CA GLU A 88 -21.24 -13.42 12.89
C GLU A 88 -21.87 -13.56 11.51
N LEU A 89 -21.64 -14.72 10.87
CA LEU A 89 -22.13 -15.00 9.49
C LEU A 89 -23.63 -15.23 9.40
N VAL A 90 -24.24 -15.78 10.45
CA VAL A 90 -25.68 -16.08 10.50
C VAL A 90 -26.39 -14.98 11.31
N PRO A 91 -27.50 -14.42 10.79
CA PRO A 91 -28.19 -13.36 11.50
C PRO A 91 -28.68 -13.82 12.88
N PRO A 92 -28.59 -12.93 13.89
CA PRO A 92 -29.14 -13.21 15.23
C PRO A 92 -30.65 -13.38 15.16
N THR A 93 -31.17 -14.22 16.07
CA THR A 93 -32.60 -14.44 16.29
C THR A 93 -32.99 -13.96 17.67
N LYS A 94 -34.27 -14.05 18.01
CA LYS A 94 -34.75 -13.72 19.38
C LYS A 94 -34.17 -14.63 20.47
N THR A 95 -33.56 -15.75 20.12
CA THR A 95 -33.12 -16.79 21.07
C THR A 95 -31.68 -17.26 20.83
N LYS A 96 -31.03 -16.84 19.76
CA LYS A 96 -29.70 -17.34 19.39
C LYS A 96 -28.89 -16.29 18.63
N THR A 97 -27.62 -16.18 19.00
CA THR A 97 -26.54 -15.49 18.27
C THR A 97 -25.52 -16.50 17.75
N SER A 98 -24.70 -16.13 16.78
CA SER A 98 -23.82 -17.06 16.05
C SER A 98 -22.37 -16.59 15.97
N TRP A 99 -21.89 -15.89 17.00
CA TRP A 99 -20.52 -15.39 17.06
C TRP A 99 -19.49 -16.53 17.01
N ASP A 100 -18.57 -16.47 16.06
CA ASP A 100 -17.45 -17.39 15.88
C ASP A 100 -16.18 -16.63 15.47
N PHE A 101 -15.19 -16.66 16.32
CA PHE A 101 -13.90 -16.00 16.11
C PHE A 101 -12.77 -17.00 15.81
N SER A 102 -13.06 -18.28 15.69
CA SER A 102 -12.06 -19.35 15.60
C SER A 102 -11.07 -19.17 14.46
N TYR A 103 -11.53 -18.66 13.31
CA TYR A 103 -10.68 -18.40 12.15
C TYR A 103 -9.98 -17.04 12.23
N LEU A 104 -10.67 -16.01 12.75
CA LEU A 104 -10.13 -14.66 12.86
C LEU A 104 -9.02 -14.56 13.91
N ASP A 105 -9.21 -15.22 15.07
CA ASP A 105 -8.26 -15.12 16.21
C ASP A 105 -6.88 -15.65 15.88
N SER A 106 -6.80 -16.72 15.12
CA SER A 106 -5.56 -17.37 14.73
C SER A 106 -4.60 -16.40 14.01
N THR A 107 -5.10 -15.77 12.95
CA THR A 107 -4.29 -14.83 12.13
C THR A 107 -4.09 -13.51 12.84
N MET A 108 -5.14 -12.98 13.50
CA MET A 108 -5.03 -11.73 14.26
C MET A 108 -3.99 -11.83 15.38
N SER A 109 -3.93 -12.96 16.09
CA SER A 109 -2.94 -13.17 17.16
C SER A 109 -1.52 -13.21 16.61
N ALA A 110 -1.29 -13.96 15.54
CA ALA A 110 0.01 -14.01 14.88
C ALA A 110 0.45 -12.63 14.33
N PHE A 111 -0.51 -11.87 13.78
CA PHE A 111 -0.27 -10.50 13.33
C PHE A 111 0.14 -9.57 14.48
N MET A 112 -0.60 -9.58 15.59
CA MET A 112 -0.29 -8.73 16.75
C MET A 112 1.02 -9.11 17.42
N GLU A 113 1.40 -10.40 17.40
CA GLU A 113 2.72 -10.86 17.89
C GLU A 113 3.85 -10.37 16.98
N ALA A 114 3.70 -10.53 15.65
CA ALA A 114 4.72 -10.13 14.69
C ALA A 114 4.94 -8.61 14.62
N THR A 115 3.92 -7.82 14.95
CA THR A 115 3.97 -6.35 14.97
C THR A 115 4.11 -5.76 16.36
N ASN A 116 4.42 -6.58 17.36
CA ASN A 116 4.52 -6.13 18.75
C ASN A 116 5.54 -5.00 18.93
N GLY A 117 5.12 -3.92 19.58
CA GLY A 117 5.92 -2.70 19.77
C GLY A 117 5.76 -1.65 18.67
N HIS A 118 5.01 -1.95 17.62
CA HIS A 118 4.73 -1.04 16.51
C HIS A 118 3.25 -0.65 16.44
N ASP A 119 2.97 0.55 15.93
CA ASP A 119 1.60 0.96 15.66
C ASP A 119 1.02 0.15 14.50
N VAL A 120 -0.24 -0.27 14.62
CA VAL A 120 -0.99 -1.03 13.62
C VAL A 120 -2.26 -0.33 13.20
N VAL A 121 -2.74 -0.62 11.99
CA VAL A 121 -4.03 -0.19 11.46
C VAL A 121 -4.89 -1.43 11.27
N ILE A 122 -5.97 -1.56 12.04
CA ILE A 122 -6.88 -2.70 11.96
C ILE A 122 -8.10 -2.32 11.12
N ASN A 123 -8.37 -3.11 10.09
CA ASN A 123 -9.51 -2.93 9.20
C ASN A 123 -10.28 -4.25 9.04
N PHE A 124 -11.25 -4.49 9.91
CA PHE A 124 -12.26 -5.52 9.68
C PHE A 124 -13.29 -5.00 8.68
N SER A 125 -12.95 -5.07 7.41
CA SER A 125 -13.69 -4.44 6.32
C SER A 125 -14.99 -5.14 5.98
N THR A 126 -15.02 -6.46 6.16
CA THR A 126 -16.15 -7.28 5.73
C THR A 126 -17.21 -7.33 6.79
N THR A 127 -18.38 -6.80 6.47
CA THR A 127 -19.57 -6.86 7.34
C THR A 127 -20.38 -8.12 7.07
N PRO A 128 -21.18 -8.61 8.06
CA PRO A 128 -22.12 -9.67 7.80
C PRO A 128 -23.10 -9.32 6.68
N ALA A 129 -23.21 -10.17 5.66
CA ALA A 129 -24.08 -9.91 4.50
C ALA A 129 -25.56 -9.78 4.88
N TRP A 130 -25.99 -10.39 6.00
CA TRP A 130 -27.36 -10.28 6.50
C TRP A 130 -27.74 -8.88 7.02
N MET A 131 -26.78 -7.99 7.21
CA MET A 131 -27.03 -6.58 7.54
C MET A 131 -27.50 -5.77 6.35
N TRP A 132 -27.33 -6.30 5.14
CA TRP A 132 -27.66 -5.62 3.89
C TRP A 132 -28.93 -6.16 3.25
N GLU A 133 -29.62 -5.30 2.50
CA GLU A 133 -30.69 -5.74 1.60
C GLU A 133 -30.02 -6.40 0.39
N THR A 134 -30.25 -7.71 0.23
CA THR A 134 -29.69 -8.52 -0.85
C THR A 134 -30.78 -9.06 -1.77
N THR A 135 -30.44 -9.29 -3.04
CA THR A 135 -31.41 -9.78 -4.05
C THR A 135 -31.80 -11.25 -3.88
N GLY A 136 -31.12 -11.99 -3.00
CA GLY A 136 -31.37 -13.38 -2.72
C GLY A 136 -30.72 -13.81 -1.40
N ALA A 137 -30.88 -15.07 -1.04
CA ALA A 137 -30.19 -15.62 0.12
C ALA A 137 -28.67 -15.58 -0.08
N VAL A 138 -27.97 -15.04 0.90
CA VAL A 138 -26.51 -15.04 0.88
C VAL A 138 -26.00 -16.44 1.19
N THR A 139 -25.18 -16.95 0.31
CA THR A 139 -24.51 -18.24 0.47
C THR A 139 -23.01 -18.07 0.53
N TYR A 140 -22.34 -18.93 1.25
CA TYR A 140 -20.88 -18.96 1.35
C TYR A 140 -20.42 -20.42 1.42
N PRO A 141 -19.16 -20.71 1.01
CA PRO A 141 -18.65 -22.09 0.97
C PRO A 141 -18.64 -22.74 2.35
N GLU A 142 -18.76 -24.07 2.40
CA GLU A 142 -18.60 -24.84 3.64
C GLU A 142 -17.17 -24.72 4.19
N GLY A 143 -16.15 -24.79 3.31
CA GLY A 143 -14.76 -24.67 3.67
C GLY A 143 -14.34 -23.22 3.92
N ALA A 144 -13.75 -22.93 5.08
CA ALA A 144 -13.32 -21.57 5.43
C ALA A 144 -12.26 -20.98 4.47
N TYR A 145 -11.50 -21.84 3.80
CA TYR A 145 -10.41 -21.47 2.89
C TYR A 145 -10.80 -21.46 1.41
N GLN A 146 -12.08 -21.64 1.12
CA GLN A 146 -12.61 -21.53 -0.23
C GLN A 146 -13.05 -20.10 -0.48
N THR A 147 -12.70 -19.56 -1.64
CA THR A 147 -13.10 -18.22 -2.05
C THR A 147 -14.58 -18.11 -2.37
N CYS A 148 -15.14 -16.96 -2.09
CA CYS A 148 -16.50 -16.57 -2.42
C CYS A 148 -16.50 -15.14 -2.98
N TRP A 149 -16.02 -14.97 -4.20
CA TRP A 149 -15.93 -13.66 -4.85
C TRP A 149 -17.28 -12.96 -5.04
N ASN A 150 -18.36 -13.74 -5.06
CA ASN A 150 -19.72 -13.25 -5.14
C ASN A 150 -20.40 -13.13 -3.76
N TYR A 151 -19.65 -13.10 -2.67
CA TYR A 151 -20.19 -12.82 -1.34
C TYR A 151 -20.92 -11.48 -1.37
N ASN A 152 -22.25 -11.53 -1.35
CA ASN A 152 -23.07 -10.37 -1.56
C ASN A 152 -23.13 -9.51 -0.30
N GLN A 153 -22.49 -8.37 -0.35
CA GLN A 153 -22.47 -7.41 0.74
C GLN A 153 -23.58 -6.34 0.63
N GLY A 154 -24.28 -6.28 -0.53
CA GLY A 154 -25.34 -5.30 -0.75
C GLY A 154 -24.87 -3.85 -0.81
N THR A 155 -25.81 -2.95 -1.09
CA THR A 155 -25.58 -1.49 -1.21
C THR A 155 -26.42 -0.66 -0.25
N LYS A 156 -27.39 -1.29 0.43
CA LYS A 156 -28.31 -0.65 1.37
C LYS A 156 -28.45 -1.48 2.63
N LEU A 157 -28.22 -0.86 3.78
CA LEU A 157 -28.42 -1.52 5.07
C LEU A 157 -29.90 -1.73 5.38
N ARG A 158 -30.25 -2.89 5.93
CA ARG A 158 -31.61 -3.21 6.42
C ARG A 158 -31.99 -2.34 7.63
N ASP A 159 -31.02 -2.05 8.51
CA ASP A 159 -31.19 -1.10 9.61
C ASP A 159 -30.73 0.30 9.22
N THR A 160 -31.67 1.15 8.85
CA THR A 160 -31.41 2.54 8.46
C THR A 160 -30.98 3.45 9.62
N THR A 161 -31.11 2.97 10.88
CA THR A 161 -30.62 3.69 12.07
C THR A 161 -29.12 3.54 12.29
N MET A 162 -28.48 2.60 11.62
CA MET A 162 -27.05 2.20 11.75
C MET A 162 -26.71 1.58 13.11
N LYS A 163 -27.68 1.31 13.97
CA LYS A 163 -27.42 0.77 15.30
C LYS A 163 -26.88 -0.63 15.26
N GLU A 164 -27.46 -1.49 14.41
CA GLU A 164 -27.05 -2.88 14.24
C GLU A 164 -25.57 -2.96 13.78
N LEU A 165 -25.19 -2.13 12.82
CA LEU A 165 -23.82 -2.03 12.33
C LEU A 165 -22.85 -1.54 13.42
N ALA A 166 -23.21 -0.49 14.13
CA ALA A 166 -22.37 0.05 15.21
C ALA A 166 -22.20 -0.96 16.35
N ASP A 167 -23.28 -1.65 16.76
CA ASP A 167 -23.25 -2.69 17.79
C ASP A 167 -22.35 -3.87 17.39
N TYR A 168 -22.37 -4.28 16.14
CA TYR A 168 -21.46 -5.31 15.61
C TYR A 168 -20.00 -4.90 15.79
N TYR A 169 -19.64 -3.69 15.36
CA TYR A 169 -18.26 -3.21 15.50
C TYR A 169 -17.85 -3.00 16.95
N VAL A 170 -18.74 -2.59 17.84
CA VAL A 170 -18.47 -2.49 19.30
C VAL A 170 -18.11 -3.86 19.86
N ARG A 171 -18.85 -4.91 19.49
CA ARG A 171 -18.58 -6.28 19.97
C ARG A 171 -17.29 -6.83 19.39
N LEU A 172 -17.08 -6.64 18.09
CA LEU A 172 -15.86 -7.05 17.39
C LEU A 172 -14.61 -6.36 17.99
N PHE A 173 -14.67 -5.05 18.19
CA PHE A 173 -13.58 -4.28 18.80
C PHE A 173 -13.36 -4.71 20.27
N SER A 174 -14.44 -4.92 21.04
CA SER A 174 -14.35 -5.35 22.43
C SER A 174 -13.77 -6.74 22.58
N TRP A 175 -14.03 -7.65 21.62
CA TRP A 175 -13.41 -8.97 21.58
C TRP A 175 -11.89 -8.87 21.66
N TYR A 176 -11.30 -8.00 20.84
CA TYR A 176 -9.84 -7.87 20.75
C TYR A 176 -9.21 -6.93 21.78
N THR A 177 -9.99 -6.01 22.37
CA THR A 177 -9.41 -4.94 23.23
C THR A 177 -9.88 -4.95 24.67
N LYS A 178 -11.00 -5.62 25.00
CA LYS A 178 -11.62 -5.63 26.34
C LYS A 178 -11.75 -7.02 26.95
N GLY A 179 -11.22 -8.04 26.29
CA GLY A 179 -11.28 -9.42 26.76
C GLY A 179 -12.59 -10.13 26.46
N GLY A 180 -13.47 -9.53 25.65
CA GLY A 180 -14.77 -10.07 25.25
C GLY A 180 -15.90 -9.05 25.27
N PHE A 181 -17.13 -9.52 25.13
CA PHE A 181 -18.34 -8.67 25.12
C PHE A 181 -19.58 -9.46 25.60
N THR A 182 -20.68 -8.73 25.83
CA THR A 182 -22.00 -9.31 26.03
C THR A 182 -22.87 -9.01 24.81
N ASP A 183 -23.54 -10.04 24.25
CA ASP A 183 -24.41 -9.89 23.08
C ASP A 183 -25.79 -9.34 23.44
N GLU A 184 -26.64 -9.17 22.43
CA GLU A 184 -28.02 -8.65 22.58
C GLU A 184 -28.96 -9.55 23.39
N LEU A 185 -28.60 -10.81 23.56
CA LEU A 185 -29.37 -11.78 24.38
C LEU A 185 -28.86 -11.86 25.83
N GLY A 186 -27.86 -11.07 26.19
CA GLY A 186 -27.21 -11.09 27.49
C GLY A 186 -26.18 -12.20 27.70
N LYS A 187 -25.79 -12.93 26.64
CA LYS A 187 -24.76 -13.97 26.69
C LYS A 187 -23.39 -13.30 26.64
N THR A 188 -22.51 -13.65 27.59
CA THR A 188 -21.13 -13.16 27.63
C THR A 188 -20.18 -14.08 26.90
N TYR A 189 -19.39 -13.50 26.00
CA TYR A 189 -18.31 -14.13 25.28
C TYR A 189 -16.97 -13.59 25.80
N LYS A 190 -15.99 -14.46 26.04
CA LYS A 190 -14.67 -14.12 26.56
C LYS A 190 -13.58 -14.51 25.59
N SER A 191 -12.74 -13.56 25.19
CA SER A 191 -11.56 -13.80 24.32
C SER A 191 -10.27 -13.92 25.10
N GLY A 192 -10.14 -13.13 26.17
CA GLY A 192 -8.86 -12.92 26.84
C GLY A 192 -7.91 -11.98 26.11
N HIS A 193 -8.31 -11.39 24.98
CA HIS A 193 -7.50 -10.43 24.22
C HIS A 193 -7.62 -9.02 24.80
N TYR A 194 -6.49 -8.35 24.98
CA TYR A 194 -6.39 -6.97 25.48
C TYR A 194 -5.41 -6.18 24.62
N TYR A 195 -5.53 -6.31 23.29
CA TYR A 195 -4.62 -5.64 22.37
C TYR A 195 -4.81 -4.13 22.40
N LYS A 196 -3.71 -3.40 22.29
CA LYS A 196 -3.73 -1.96 22.02
C LYS A 196 -3.86 -1.77 20.51
N ILE A 197 -4.96 -1.16 20.08
CA ILE A 197 -5.23 -0.85 18.67
C ILE A 197 -5.22 0.69 18.51
N PRO A 198 -4.09 1.27 18.07
CA PRO A 198 -3.96 2.71 17.96
C PRO A 198 -4.76 3.30 16.80
N TYR A 199 -4.95 2.53 15.71
CA TYR A 199 -5.69 2.96 14.53
C TYR A 199 -6.70 1.90 14.11
N TRP A 200 -7.93 2.35 13.88
CA TRP A 200 -9.01 1.54 13.32
C TRP A 200 -9.53 2.18 12.05
N GLU A 201 -9.49 1.46 10.95
CA GLU A 201 -10.02 1.90 9.67
C GLU A 201 -11.42 1.34 9.47
N VAL A 202 -12.35 2.20 9.00
CA VAL A 202 -13.78 1.88 8.91
C VAL A 202 -14.13 1.50 7.49
N LEU A 203 -14.44 0.25 7.27
CA LEU A 203 -14.71 -0.41 5.98
C LEU A 203 -13.51 -0.39 5.03
N ASN A 204 -13.61 -1.13 3.93
CA ASN A 204 -12.66 -1.12 2.83
C ASN A 204 -13.39 -0.83 1.53
N GLU A 205 -12.84 0.03 0.70
CA GLU A 205 -13.31 0.33 -0.65
C GLU A 205 -14.84 0.45 -0.78
N PRO A 206 -15.51 1.25 0.07
CA PRO A 206 -16.97 1.34 0.09
C PRO A 206 -17.54 1.87 -1.22
N ASP A 207 -16.74 2.62 -1.98
CA ASP A 207 -17.02 3.13 -3.32
C ASP A 207 -16.94 2.05 -4.41
N LEU A 208 -16.38 0.87 -4.11
CA LEU A 208 -16.27 -0.28 -5.01
C LEU A 208 -17.00 -1.50 -4.47
N GLU A 209 -16.63 -2.00 -3.28
CA GLU A 209 -17.17 -3.26 -2.73
C GLU A 209 -18.66 -3.18 -2.41
N HIS A 210 -19.11 -2.05 -1.89
CA HIS A 210 -20.52 -1.79 -1.59
C HIS A 210 -21.18 -0.84 -2.58
N ASN A 211 -20.39 -0.11 -3.38
CA ASN A 211 -20.87 0.93 -4.31
C ASN A 211 -21.85 1.90 -3.64
N ILE A 212 -21.54 2.31 -2.42
CA ILE A 212 -22.37 3.25 -1.62
C ILE A 212 -21.97 4.70 -1.85
N SER A 213 -22.92 5.58 -1.63
CA SER A 213 -22.68 7.03 -1.76
C SER A 213 -21.81 7.55 -0.61
N PRO A 214 -21.10 8.69 -0.79
CA PRO A 214 -20.36 9.33 0.28
C PRO A 214 -21.25 9.73 1.47
N GLN A 215 -22.54 10.03 1.22
CA GLN A 215 -23.52 10.36 2.26
C GLN A 215 -23.82 9.14 3.16
N LEU A 216 -24.03 7.98 2.54
CA LEU A 216 -24.28 6.74 3.31
C LEU A 216 -23.03 6.32 4.07
N TYR A 217 -21.87 6.32 3.40
CA TYR A 217 -20.60 6.02 4.05
C TYR A 217 -20.34 6.91 5.28
N THR A 218 -20.52 8.22 5.14
CA THR A 218 -20.32 9.18 6.26
C THR A 218 -21.24 8.86 7.44
N LYS A 219 -22.51 8.50 7.19
CA LYS A 219 -23.43 8.09 8.24
C LYS A 219 -22.99 6.80 8.95
N MET A 220 -22.50 5.82 8.18
CA MET A 220 -21.97 4.56 8.74
C MET A 220 -20.72 4.83 9.59
N TYR A 221 -19.78 5.60 9.07
CA TYR A 221 -18.58 6.03 9.78
C TYR A 221 -18.92 6.69 11.11
N ASP A 222 -19.80 7.68 11.08
CA ASP A 222 -20.23 8.42 12.29
C ASP A 222 -20.89 7.53 13.32
N ALA A 223 -21.71 6.57 12.89
CA ALA A 223 -22.38 5.63 13.78
C ALA A 223 -21.36 4.73 14.50
N ILE A 224 -20.45 4.13 13.74
CA ILE A 224 -19.40 3.25 14.28
C ILE A 224 -18.46 4.03 15.21
N VAL A 225 -17.92 5.15 14.74
CA VAL A 225 -16.94 5.95 15.48
C VAL A 225 -17.53 6.52 16.77
N SER A 226 -18.80 6.98 16.74
CA SER A 226 -19.48 7.49 17.94
C SER A 226 -19.53 6.45 19.06
N GLU A 227 -19.80 5.19 18.73
CA GLU A 227 -19.89 4.12 19.74
C GLU A 227 -18.50 3.62 20.16
N LEU A 228 -17.57 3.44 19.23
CA LEU A 228 -16.22 2.99 19.53
C LEU A 228 -15.44 4.00 20.39
N LYS A 229 -15.63 5.31 20.18
CA LYS A 229 -15.00 6.35 21.02
C LYS A 229 -15.45 6.31 22.48
N LYS A 230 -16.64 5.77 22.78
CA LYS A 230 -17.09 5.60 24.18
C LYS A 230 -16.27 4.54 24.93
N ILE A 231 -15.79 3.51 24.22
CA ILE A 231 -15.05 2.39 24.82
C ILE A 231 -13.54 2.47 24.59
N SER A 232 -13.08 3.27 23.61
CA SER A 232 -11.65 3.52 23.32
C SER A 232 -11.44 4.94 22.80
N PRO A 233 -11.44 5.95 23.68
CA PRO A 233 -11.27 7.35 23.29
C PRO A 233 -9.89 7.64 22.66
N GLU A 234 -8.88 6.83 22.97
CA GLU A 234 -7.51 6.96 22.47
C GLU A 234 -7.31 6.42 21.06
N THR A 235 -8.13 5.45 20.59
CA THR A 235 -8.05 4.91 19.23
C THR A 235 -8.37 5.99 18.21
N LYS A 236 -7.52 6.15 17.21
CA LYS A 236 -7.74 7.04 16.08
C LYS A 236 -8.48 6.30 14.96
N PHE A 237 -9.45 6.99 14.35
CA PHE A 237 -10.25 6.41 13.28
C PHE A 237 -9.85 6.96 11.93
N VAL A 238 -9.69 6.03 10.96
CA VAL A 238 -9.33 6.32 9.58
C VAL A 238 -10.55 6.07 8.71
N GLY A 239 -10.86 7.00 7.84
CA GLY A 239 -12.03 6.91 6.98
C GLY A 239 -11.67 6.83 5.51
N ILE A 240 -12.65 6.46 4.76
CA ILE A 240 -12.82 6.24 3.35
C ILE A 240 -12.20 4.91 2.91
N SER A 241 -10.89 4.71 2.96
CA SER A 241 -10.26 3.54 2.34
C SER A 241 -10.69 3.40 0.86
N ALA A 242 -10.69 4.52 0.10
CA ALA A 242 -11.31 4.58 -1.21
C ALA A 242 -10.51 3.85 -2.29
N ALA A 243 -11.18 3.01 -3.10
CA ALA A 243 -10.58 2.40 -4.29
C ALA A 243 -10.40 3.41 -5.43
N GLN A 244 -11.37 4.34 -5.58
CA GLN A 244 -11.44 5.23 -6.74
C GLN A 244 -11.07 6.67 -6.38
N THR A 245 -9.81 7.01 -6.54
CA THR A 245 -9.31 8.38 -6.34
C THR A 245 -9.79 9.38 -7.41
N SER A 246 -10.42 8.90 -8.48
CA SER A 246 -10.97 9.74 -9.57
C SER A 246 -12.31 10.37 -9.21
N ASN A 247 -12.95 9.98 -8.11
CA ASN A 247 -14.21 10.59 -7.64
C ASN A 247 -13.94 11.60 -6.52
N PRO A 248 -13.74 12.89 -6.83
CA PRO A 248 -13.44 13.91 -5.82
C PRO A 248 -14.62 14.20 -4.89
N GLU A 249 -15.86 13.93 -5.30
CA GLU A 249 -17.05 14.16 -4.49
C GLU A 249 -17.01 13.35 -3.18
N TYR A 250 -16.45 12.14 -3.23
CA TYR A 250 -16.30 11.31 -2.06
C TYR A 250 -15.45 12.00 -0.98
N PHE A 251 -14.32 12.59 -1.39
CA PHE A 251 -13.42 13.32 -0.50
C PHE A 251 -14.00 14.67 -0.06
N GLU A 252 -14.63 15.42 -0.99
CA GLU A 252 -15.29 16.70 -0.69
C GLU A 252 -16.40 16.52 0.35
N TYR A 253 -17.19 15.45 0.23
CA TYR A 253 -18.29 15.21 1.15
C TYR A 253 -17.77 14.76 2.52
N PHE A 254 -16.93 13.72 2.57
CA PHE A 254 -16.44 13.13 3.81
C PHE A 254 -15.53 14.08 4.59
N LEU A 255 -14.64 14.82 3.95
CA LEU A 255 -13.73 15.74 4.64
C LEU A 255 -14.42 17.01 5.15
N ASN A 256 -15.68 17.26 4.80
CA ASN A 256 -16.42 18.43 5.28
C ASN A 256 -17.02 18.14 6.68
N PRO A 257 -16.53 18.79 7.76
CA PRO A 257 -17.04 18.53 9.12
C PRO A 257 -18.53 18.80 9.30
N LYS A 258 -19.15 19.62 8.42
CA LYS A 258 -20.58 19.91 8.46
C LYS A 258 -21.46 18.71 8.07
N ASN A 259 -20.88 17.71 7.39
CA ASN A 259 -21.58 16.50 6.99
C ASN A 259 -21.55 15.40 8.04
N HIS A 260 -20.79 15.60 9.11
CA HIS A 260 -20.64 14.65 10.21
C HIS A 260 -21.53 15.01 11.41
N LYS A 261 -21.81 14.01 12.25
CA LYS A 261 -22.44 14.25 13.55
C LYS A 261 -21.55 15.16 14.40
N PRO A 262 -22.17 16.05 15.21
CA PRO A 262 -21.41 16.87 16.16
C PRO A 262 -20.49 16.02 17.06
N GLY A 263 -19.24 16.45 17.19
CA GLY A 263 -18.24 15.75 18.03
C GLY A 263 -17.40 14.68 17.30
N ILE A 264 -17.73 14.32 16.08
CA ILE A 264 -16.88 13.45 15.27
C ILE A 264 -15.62 14.21 14.87
N LYS A 265 -14.46 13.63 15.20
CA LYS A 265 -13.16 14.14 14.80
C LYS A 265 -12.63 13.36 13.60
N LEU A 266 -12.36 14.05 12.51
CA LEU A 266 -11.73 13.46 11.32
C LEU A 266 -10.21 13.32 11.56
N GLU A 267 -9.80 12.17 12.07
CA GLU A 267 -8.40 11.94 12.45
C GLU A 267 -7.54 11.55 11.26
N GLY A 268 -8.03 10.65 10.38
CA GLY A 268 -7.30 10.22 9.20
C GLY A 268 -8.21 9.89 8.02
N ILE A 269 -7.63 9.97 6.82
CA ILE A 269 -8.20 9.42 5.58
C ILE A 269 -7.22 8.46 4.94
N SER A 270 -7.79 7.50 4.19
CA SER A 270 -7.02 6.57 3.38
C SER A 270 -7.63 6.33 2.01
N TYR A 271 -6.79 5.93 1.06
CA TYR A 271 -7.19 5.55 -0.29
C TYR A 271 -6.11 4.74 -0.97
N HIS A 272 -6.46 4.11 -2.08
CA HIS A 272 -5.70 3.04 -2.72
C HIS A 272 -5.26 3.37 -4.14
N HIS A 273 -4.25 2.65 -4.62
CA HIS A 273 -3.83 2.71 -6.01
C HIS A 273 -3.10 1.43 -6.44
N TYR A 274 -3.50 0.91 -7.59
CA TYR A 274 -2.78 -0.14 -8.29
C TYR A 274 -2.44 0.29 -9.71
N SER A 275 -1.16 0.22 -10.07
CA SER A 275 -0.73 0.31 -11.47
C SER A 275 -0.90 -1.05 -12.15
N SER A 276 -1.39 -1.05 -13.38
CA SER A 276 -1.69 -2.26 -14.15
C SER A 276 -1.31 -2.07 -15.62
N PRO A 277 -1.12 -3.15 -16.40
CA PRO A 277 -0.98 -3.05 -17.85
C PRO A 277 -2.16 -2.31 -18.48
N SER A 278 -1.93 -1.60 -19.58
CA SER A 278 -2.99 -0.87 -20.28
C SER A 278 -3.94 -1.80 -21.02
N VAL A 279 -3.42 -2.92 -21.52
CA VAL A 279 -4.17 -3.99 -22.19
C VAL A 279 -3.77 -5.35 -21.64
N GLU A 280 -4.67 -6.32 -21.74
CA GLU A 280 -4.39 -7.71 -21.41
C GLU A 280 -3.32 -8.29 -22.34
N GLY A 281 -2.42 -9.13 -21.80
CA GLY A 281 -1.34 -9.75 -22.57
C GLY A 281 -0.27 -8.79 -23.08
N GLN A 282 -0.23 -7.56 -22.56
CA GLN A 282 0.82 -6.62 -22.91
C GLN A 282 2.20 -7.19 -22.52
N PRO A 283 3.23 -7.13 -23.40
CA PRO A 283 4.57 -7.59 -23.08
C PRO A 283 5.19 -6.83 -21.90
N LEU A 284 5.97 -7.54 -21.07
CA LEU A 284 6.59 -7.00 -19.85
C LEU A 284 7.48 -5.76 -20.11
N GLU A 285 8.16 -5.69 -21.26
CA GLU A 285 9.00 -4.56 -21.63
C GLU A 285 8.24 -3.22 -21.74
N PHE A 286 6.92 -3.28 -21.97
CA PHE A 286 6.08 -2.06 -22.00
C PHE A 286 5.61 -1.63 -20.61
N TYR A 287 5.69 -2.48 -19.59
CA TYR A 287 5.21 -2.17 -18.25
C TYR A 287 5.94 -0.97 -17.63
N GLN A 288 7.23 -0.78 -17.96
CA GLN A 288 7.98 0.40 -17.53
C GLN A 288 7.30 1.74 -17.90
N TYR A 289 6.58 1.77 -19.03
CA TYR A 289 5.86 2.96 -19.46
C TYR A 289 4.49 3.05 -18.79
N THR A 290 3.70 1.98 -18.86
CA THR A 290 2.31 1.98 -18.39
C THR A 290 2.20 2.06 -16.86
N PHE A 291 3.10 1.41 -16.13
CA PHE A 291 3.06 1.43 -14.66
C PHE A 291 3.50 2.79 -14.10
N PHE A 292 4.58 3.35 -14.62
CA PHE A 292 5.03 4.66 -14.17
C PHE A 292 4.11 5.80 -14.64
N GLU A 293 3.50 5.71 -15.82
CA GLU A 293 2.49 6.67 -16.27
C GLU A 293 1.27 6.68 -15.33
N LYS A 294 0.76 5.50 -14.95
CA LYS A 294 -0.34 5.39 -14.00
C LYS A 294 0.04 5.85 -12.60
N ALA A 295 1.27 5.59 -12.17
CA ALA A 295 1.81 6.12 -10.93
C ALA A 295 1.82 7.65 -10.94
N ASP A 296 2.32 8.28 -12.00
CA ASP A 296 2.36 9.74 -12.14
C ASP A 296 0.94 10.34 -12.18
N ALA A 297 0.00 9.71 -12.90
CA ALA A 297 -1.41 10.11 -12.91
C ALA A 297 -2.08 9.98 -11.52
N PHE A 298 -1.71 8.96 -10.74
CA PHE A 298 -2.15 8.84 -9.36
C PHE A 298 -1.59 9.98 -8.48
N LEU A 299 -0.31 10.32 -8.61
CA LEU A 299 0.31 11.42 -7.87
C LEU A 299 -0.37 12.77 -8.13
N ASP A 300 -0.87 13.01 -9.35
CA ASP A 300 -1.67 14.21 -9.65
C ASP A 300 -3.01 14.21 -8.90
N ARG A 301 -3.66 13.04 -8.78
CA ARG A 301 -4.89 12.90 -7.96
C ARG A 301 -4.61 13.12 -6.48
N VAL A 302 -3.49 12.61 -5.96
CA VAL A 302 -3.06 12.88 -4.58
C VAL A 302 -2.92 14.38 -4.33
N ARG A 303 -2.28 15.13 -5.22
CA ARG A 303 -2.17 16.60 -5.11
C ARG A 303 -3.54 17.25 -5.01
N TYR A 304 -4.49 16.79 -5.81
CA TYR A 304 -5.85 17.30 -5.78
C TYR A 304 -6.58 16.96 -4.47
N ILE A 305 -6.52 15.70 -4.02
CA ILE A 305 -7.13 15.26 -2.75
C ILE A 305 -6.52 16.02 -1.56
N GLU A 306 -5.21 16.22 -1.54
CA GLU A 306 -4.54 16.98 -0.49
C GLU A 306 -4.97 18.47 -0.46
N ASN A 307 -5.31 19.06 -1.60
CA ASN A 307 -5.90 20.41 -1.63
C ASN A 307 -7.30 20.43 -1.00
N ILE A 308 -8.12 19.41 -1.25
CA ILE A 308 -9.44 19.25 -0.59
C ILE A 308 -9.24 19.11 0.92
N ARG A 309 -8.36 18.20 1.34
CA ARG A 309 -8.07 17.95 2.76
C ARG A 309 -7.58 19.19 3.48
N LYS A 310 -6.60 19.90 2.92
CA LYS A 310 -6.04 21.13 3.52
C LYS A 310 -7.09 22.23 3.68
N ARG A 311 -8.07 22.30 2.77
CA ARG A 311 -9.15 23.28 2.82
C ARG A 311 -10.23 22.92 3.85
N LEU A 312 -10.62 21.64 3.93
CA LEU A 312 -11.79 21.20 4.72
C LEU A 312 -11.40 20.64 6.09
N ALA A 313 -10.32 19.89 6.17
CA ALA A 313 -9.88 19.18 7.36
C ALA A 313 -8.33 19.18 7.48
N PRO A 314 -7.68 20.34 7.70
CA PRO A 314 -6.21 20.48 7.64
C PRO A 314 -5.46 19.64 8.67
N GLN A 315 -6.11 19.23 9.76
CA GLN A 315 -5.51 18.43 10.83
C GLN A 315 -5.61 16.91 10.61
N THR A 316 -6.35 16.49 9.57
CA THR A 316 -6.50 15.08 9.21
C THR A 316 -5.21 14.57 8.56
N PHE A 317 -4.67 13.44 9.03
CA PHE A 317 -3.53 12.80 8.37
C PHE A 317 -3.99 11.96 7.18
N THR A 318 -3.06 11.64 6.26
CA THR A 318 -3.33 10.87 5.05
C THR A 318 -2.52 9.58 5.03
N MET A 319 -3.22 8.46 4.85
CA MET A 319 -2.62 7.16 4.59
C MET A 319 -2.93 6.72 3.15
N ILE A 320 -1.91 6.34 2.38
CA ILE A 320 -2.07 5.56 1.16
C ILE A 320 -1.62 4.15 1.54
N ASN A 321 -2.53 3.37 2.08
CA ASN A 321 -2.24 2.15 2.81
C ASN A 321 -2.52 0.87 2.02
N GLU A 322 -2.85 1.04 0.73
CA GLU A 322 -2.96 -0.03 -0.25
C GLU A 322 -2.44 0.46 -1.60
N LEU A 323 -1.14 0.27 -1.80
CA LEU A 323 -0.43 0.74 -2.98
C LEU A 323 0.31 -0.41 -3.63
N GLY A 324 0.18 -0.59 -4.95
CA GLY A 324 0.90 -1.67 -5.60
C GLY A 324 0.76 -1.74 -7.10
N VAL A 325 1.04 -2.92 -7.59
CA VAL A 325 0.88 -3.32 -8.97
C VAL A 325 -0.10 -4.48 -9.04
N ILE A 326 -0.85 -4.57 -10.13
CA ILE A 326 -1.77 -5.68 -10.37
C ILE A 326 -1.82 -6.00 -11.85
N LEU A 327 -1.74 -7.28 -12.21
CA LEU A 327 -1.96 -7.75 -13.55
C LEU A 327 -3.47 -7.85 -13.82
N ARG A 328 -3.90 -7.65 -15.07
CA ARG A 328 -5.34 -7.65 -15.40
C ARG A 328 -5.97 -9.03 -15.35
N SER A 329 -5.19 -10.08 -15.56
CA SER A 329 -5.69 -11.44 -15.48
C SER A 329 -5.55 -11.96 -14.04
N PRO A 330 -6.63 -12.35 -13.37
CA PRO A 330 -6.55 -13.01 -12.06
C PRO A 330 -5.91 -14.41 -12.16
N GLU A 331 -5.86 -14.98 -13.35
CA GLU A 331 -5.27 -16.28 -13.62
C GLU A 331 -3.85 -16.15 -14.15
N VAL A 332 -2.92 -15.72 -13.31
CA VAL A 332 -1.51 -15.83 -13.61
C VAL A 332 -1.13 -17.30 -13.51
N SER A 333 -1.11 -18.00 -14.65
CA SER A 333 -0.63 -19.36 -14.73
C SER A 333 0.90 -19.35 -14.88
N GLY A 334 1.60 -19.80 -13.86
CA GLY A 334 3.06 -19.96 -13.89
C GLY A 334 3.84 -18.94 -13.06
N PRO A 335 5.17 -19.08 -13.03
CA PRO A 335 6.04 -18.18 -12.26
C PRO A 335 6.01 -16.77 -12.86
N ILE A 336 5.95 -15.78 -11.98
CA ILE A 336 6.06 -14.36 -12.35
C ILE A 336 7.54 -14.02 -12.50
N ASP A 337 7.90 -13.35 -13.60
CA ASP A 337 9.28 -12.98 -13.91
C ASP A 337 9.87 -12.03 -12.86
N ASN A 338 11.13 -12.20 -12.53
CA ASN A 338 11.84 -11.36 -11.57
C ASN A 338 11.87 -9.88 -11.97
N ASN A 339 11.91 -9.57 -13.28
CA ASN A 339 11.80 -8.20 -13.78
C ASN A 339 10.52 -7.50 -13.29
N TYR A 340 9.42 -8.24 -13.20
CA TYR A 340 8.16 -7.69 -12.70
C TYR A 340 8.27 -7.27 -11.23
N TRP A 341 8.92 -8.08 -10.40
CA TRP A 341 9.10 -7.75 -8.99
C TRP A 341 10.03 -6.55 -8.78
N ASN A 342 11.10 -6.43 -9.57
CA ASN A 342 12.00 -5.27 -9.54
C ASN A 342 11.32 -4.01 -10.05
N LEU A 343 10.56 -4.10 -11.17
CA LEU A 343 9.72 -3.00 -11.67
C LEU A 343 8.75 -2.51 -10.59
N ALA A 344 8.04 -3.45 -9.94
CA ALA A 344 7.07 -3.13 -8.90
C ALA A 344 7.73 -2.45 -7.70
N GLY A 345 8.89 -2.94 -7.25
CA GLY A 345 9.68 -2.31 -6.18
C GLY A 345 10.16 -0.91 -6.57
N ALA A 346 10.68 -0.72 -7.79
CA ALA A 346 11.11 0.59 -8.28
C ALA A 346 9.93 1.57 -8.39
N MET A 347 8.76 1.11 -8.83
CA MET A 347 7.55 1.91 -8.88
C MET A 347 7.12 2.34 -7.48
N TYR A 348 7.10 1.40 -6.51
CA TYR A 348 6.77 1.72 -5.12
C TYR A 348 7.74 2.75 -4.55
N ALA A 349 9.05 2.57 -4.75
CA ALA A 349 10.07 3.54 -4.28
C ALA A 349 9.88 4.93 -4.91
N HIS A 350 9.50 5.01 -6.20
CA HIS A 350 9.20 6.26 -6.88
C HIS A 350 7.98 6.94 -6.25
N ILE A 351 6.87 6.23 -6.08
CA ILE A 351 5.66 6.77 -5.47
C ILE A 351 5.93 7.18 -4.02
N PHE A 352 6.62 6.35 -3.22
CA PHE A 352 7.03 6.69 -1.86
C PHE A 352 7.78 8.03 -1.80
N LEU A 353 8.76 8.22 -2.68
CA LEU A 353 9.53 9.46 -2.72
C LEU A 353 8.66 10.68 -3.06
N GLU A 354 7.82 10.58 -4.08
CA GLU A 354 6.96 11.69 -4.49
C GLU A 354 5.90 12.01 -3.41
N LEU A 355 5.33 11.00 -2.75
CA LEU A 355 4.41 11.18 -1.64
C LEU A 355 5.11 11.80 -0.41
N THR A 356 6.37 11.44 -0.18
CA THR A 356 7.20 12.07 0.86
C THR A 356 7.39 13.56 0.60
N LYS A 357 7.66 13.97 -0.64
CA LYS A 357 7.73 15.39 -1.04
C LYS A 357 6.40 16.12 -0.85
N MET A 358 5.27 15.44 -0.98
CA MET A 358 3.93 16.00 -0.76
C MET A 358 3.54 16.08 0.72
N GLY A 359 4.28 15.40 1.60
CA GLY A 359 4.01 15.35 3.04
C GLY A 359 2.88 14.41 3.42
N ILE A 360 2.72 13.29 2.70
CA ILE A 360 1.84 12.17 3.08
C ILE A 360 2.42 11.46 4.30
N ASP A 361 1.55 11.05 5.23
CA ASP A 361 2.00 10.52 6.52
C ASP A 361 2.37 9.03 6.45
N VAL A 362 1.60 8.20 5.72
CA VAL A 362 1.81 6.75 5.63
C VAL A 362 1.69 6.29 4.18
N VAL A 363 2.64 5.45 3.75
CA VAL A 363 2.67 4.84 2.40
C VAL A 363 2.84 3.34 2.55
N GLY A 364 1.76 2.59 2.37
CA GLY A 364 1.68 1.14 2.59
C GLY A 364 1.63 0.36 1.28
N GLU A 365 2.57 -0.57 1.11
CA GLU A 365 2.61 -1.45 -0.05
C GLU A 365 1.63 -2.63 0.12
N SER A 366 0.88 -2.96 -0.89
CA SER A 366 -0.05 -4.09 -0.96
C SER A 366 0.55 -5.21 -1.80
N GLN A 367 0.53 -6.41 -1.35
CA GLN A 367 0.29 -6.95 0.00
C GLN A 367 1.39 -7.97 0.33
N LEU A 368 1.57 -8.28 1.63
CA LEU A 368 2.65 -9.18 2.04
C LEU A 368 2.57 -10.55 1.36
N VAL A 369 1.40 -11.17 1.34
CA VAL A 369 1.19 -12.45 0.67
C VAL A 369 -0.02 -12.37 -0.24
N GLY A 370 0.19 -12.46 -1.56
CA GLY A 370 -0.85 -12.78 -2.54
C GLY A 370 -1.01 -14.29 -2.67
N TYR A 371 -2.09 -14.71 -3.36
CA TYR A 371 -2.40 -16.12 -3.56
C TYR A 371 -3.17 -16.28 -4.88
N PRO A 372 -3.09 -17.41 -5.59
CA PRO A 372 -3.77 -17.58 -6.89
C PRO A 372 -5.25 -17.22 -6.92
N SER A 373 -5.97 -17.40 -5.80
CA SER A 373 -7.36 -16.98 -5.66
C SER A 373 -7.51 -15.53 -5.13
N GLN A 374 -6.42 -14.80 -4.92
CA GLN A 374 -6.36 -13.46 -4.36
C GLN A 374 -5.15 -12.67 -4.91
N PHE A 375 -5.04 -12.57 -6.22
CA PHE A 375 -4.04 -11.78 -6.93
C PHE A 375 -2.58 -12.12 -6.56
N PRO A 376 -2.01 -13.20 -7.11
CA PRO A 376 -0.64 -13.63 -6.80
C PRO A 376 0.43 -12.60 -7.16
N ASP A 377 0.16 -11.78 -8.16
CA ASP A 377 1.03 -10.73 -8.70
C ASP A 377 1.17 -9.51 -7.78
N VAL A 378 0.35 -9.38 -6.75
CA VAL A 378 0.54 -8.35 -5.71
C VAL A 378 1.41 -8.83 -4.54
N SER A 379 1.85 -10.09 -4.55
CA SER A 379 2.59 -10.69 -3.43
C SER A 379 4.00 -10.11 -3.27
N MET A 380 4.41 -9.90 -2.03
CA MET A 380 5.80 -9.54 -1.67
C MET A 380 6.59 -10.76 -1.17
N VAL A 381 5.88 -11.86 -0.91
CA VAL A 381 6.45 -13.15 -0.49
C VAL A 381 5.96 -14.23 -1.44
N ASN A 382 6.85 -15.08 -1.90
CA ASN A 382 6.50 -16.21 -2.74
C ASN A 382 5.55 -17.14 -1.95
N TRP A 383 4.34 -17.38 -2.48
CA TRP A 383 3.29 -18.13 -1.80
C TRP A 383 3.49 -19.66 -1.78
N GLU A 384 4.55 -20.16 -2.43
CA GLU A 384 4.90 -21.58 -2.40
C GLU A 384 5.97 -21.90 -1.33
N ASN A 385 6.97 -21.03 -1.21
CA ASN A 385 8.14 -21.28 -0.36
C ASN A 385 8.39 -20.23 0.76
N GLY A 386 7.60 -19.15 0.79
CA GLY A 386 7.70 -18.13 1.82
C GLY A 386 8.87 -17.14 1.66
N LYS A 387 9.64 -17.21 0.58
CA LYS A 387 10.77 -16.29 0.38
C LYS A 387 10.31 -14.92 -0.06
N PRO A 388 10.80 -13.83 0.54
CA PRO A 388 10.55 -12.48 0.07
C PRO A 388 11.13 -12.25 -1.34
N ASN A 389 10.40 -11.49 -2.16
CA ASN A 389 10.86 -11.05 -3.48
C ASN A 389 11.43 -9.62 -3.46
N ALA A 390 11.79 -9.08 -4.62
CA ALA A 390 12.39 -7.74 -4.71
C ALA A 390 11.50 -6.63 -4.14
N ARG A 391 10.16 -6.75 -4.20
CA ARG A 391 9.23 -5.76 -3.60
C ARG A 391 9.44 -5.64 -2.10
N TYR A 392 9.45 -6.77 -1.39
CA TYR A 392 9.70 -6.79 0.05
C TYR A 392 11.06 -6.17 0.37
N TRP A 393 12.10 -6.54 -0.38
CA TRP A 393 13.45 -6.05 -0.11
C TRP A 393 13.61 -4.56 -0.39
N VAL A 394 12.92 -4.03 -1.40
CA VAL A 394 12.85 -2.57 -1.62
C VAL A 394 12.13 -1.89 -0.46
N LEU A 395 10.96 -2.40 -0.04
CA LEU A 395 10.28 -1.86 1.14
C LEU A 395 11.18 -1.88 2.37
N LYS A 396 11.85 -3.00 2.64
CA LYS A 396 12.79 -3.13 3.76
C LYS A 396 13.92 -2.10 3.67
N LEU A 397 14.48 -1.91 2.48
CA LEU A 397 15.51 -0.90 2.24
C LEU A 397 15.00 0.52 2.55
N LEU A 398 13.74 0.82 2.22
CA LEU A 398 13.14 2.13 2.54
C LEU A 398 12.84 2.28 4.05
N VAL A 399 12.27 1.25 4.68
CA VAL A 399 11.97 1.25 6.13
C VAL A 399 13.24 1.45 6.96
N ASP A 400 14.33 0.79 6.58
CA ASP A 400 15.59 0.87 7.32
C ASP A 400 16.33 2.22 7.16
N ASN A 401 16.02 2.96 6.09
CA ASN A 401 16.83 4.12 5.71
C ASN A 401 16.10 5.47 5.74
N PHE A 402 14.77 5.51 5.65
CA PHE A 402 14.05 6.79 5.52
C PHE A 402 12.92 6.89 6.55
N HIS A 403 12.94 7.98 7.31
CA HIS A 403 12.07 8.14 8.47
C HIS A 403 11.35 9.49 8.46
N ALA A 404 10.25 9.57 9.18
CA ALA A 404 9.66 10.85 9.53
C ALA A 404 10.69 11.70 10.31
N GLY A 405 10.83 12.97 9.94
CA GLY A 405 11.82 13.88 10.49
C GLY A 405 13.09 14.04 9.63
N ASP A 406 13.36 13.16 8.68
CA ASP A 406 14.47 13.34 7.73
C ASP A 406 14.24 14.56 6.84
N LYS A 407 15.30 15.33 6.58
CA LYS A 407 15.25 16.51 5.73
C LYS A 407 15.57 16.14 4.29
N LEU A 408 14.63 16.36 3.38
CA LEU A 408 14.89 16.27 1.95
C LEU A 408 15.70 17.50 1.53
N VAL A 409 16.79 17.29 0.81
CA VAL A 409 17.67 18.36 0.33
C VAL A 409 17.63 18.48 -1.19
N LYS A 410 17.89 19.67 -1.71
CA LYS A 410 17.96 19.88 -3.15
C LYS A 410 18.95 18.89 -3.78
N THR A 411 18.48 18.17 -4.80
CA THR A 411 19.25 17.13 -5.50
C THR A 411 19.01 17.26 -7.00
N ASP A 412 20.06 17.38 -7.76
CA ASP A 412 20.01 17.52 -9.21
C ASP A 412 20.62 16.29 -9.87
N LEU A 413 19.86 15.65 -10.74
CA LEU A 413 20.29 14.55 -11.61
C LEU A 413 19.51 14.66 -12.92
N GLY A 414 20.16 15.06 -14.00
CA GLY A 414 19.50 15.27 -15.29
C GLY A 414 19.45 14.01 -16.18
N VAL A 415 19.43 12.80 -15.60
CA VAL A 415 19.38 11.54 -16.35
C VAL A 415 17.95 11.09 -16.53
N PRO A 416 17.40 11.07 -17.76
CA PRO A 416 16.01 10.67 -17.99
C PRO A 416 15.74 9.25 -17.49
N GLY A 417 14.64 9.08 -16.75
CA GLY A 417 14.21 7.78 -16.20
C GLY A 417 14.96 7.33 -14.96
N VAL A 418 15.87 8.17 -14.41
CA VAL A 418 16.49 7.94 -13.11
C VAL A 418 16.08 9.06 -12.14
N VAL A 419 15.71 8.68 -10.93
CA VAL A 419 15.35 9.60 -9.86
C VAL A 419 16.40 9.52 -8.77
N ALA A 420 16.79 10.68 -8.22
CA ALA A 420 17.71 10.81 -7.09
C ALA A 420 17.15 11.77 -6.06
N GLN A 421 17.31 11.46 -4.76
CA GLN A 421 16.95 12.37 -3.68
C GLN A 421 17.88 12.19 -2.49
N GLY A 422 18.47 13.29 -2.06
CA GLY A 422 19.25 13.36 -0.82
C GLY A 422 18.36 13.54 0.41
N PHE A 423 18.67 12.81 1.47
CA PHE A 423 18.03 12.89 2.77
C PHE A 423 19.09 13.13 3.85
N ALA A 424 18.89 14.14 4.67
CA ALA A 424 19.72 14.42 5.84
C ALA A 424 18.94 14.05 7.11
N GLY A 425 19.31 12.90 7.70
CA GLY A 425 18.83 12.49 9.00
C GLY A 425 19.68 13.03 10.15
N PRO A 426 19.31 12.75 11.42
CA PRO A 426 20.05 13.25 12.59
C PRO A 426 21.50 12.75 12.69
N LYS A 427 21.78 11.57 12.13
CA LYS A 427 23.07 10.88 12.28
C LYS A 427 23.75 10.51 10.97
N SER A 428 23.07 10.63 9.83
CA SER A 428 23.55 10.17 8.54
C SER A 428 22.95 10.96 7.39
N LYS A 429 23.70 11.05 6.31
CA LYS A 429 23.25 11.56 5.01
C LYS A 429 23.04 10.38 4.08
N ARG A 430 21.92 10.33 3.38
CA ARG A 430 21.57 9.22 2.48
C ARG A 430 21.09 9.76 1.14
N ILE A 431 21.31 9.00 0.08
CA ILE A 431 20.82 9.31 -1.25
C ILE A 431 20.03 8.10 -1.74
N LEU A 432 18.73 8.29 -2.00
CA LEU A 432 17.89 7.33 -2.69
C LEU A 432 18.08 7.49 -4.18
N LEU A 433 18.34 6.38 -4.89
CA LEU A 433 18.44 6.29 -6.33
C LEU A 433 17.44 5.27 -6.85
N ILE A 434 16.72 5.60 -7.94
CA ILE A 434 15.71 4.73 -8.54
C ILE A 434 15.90 4.76 -10.06
N ASN A 435 16.22 3.61 -10.65
CA ASN A 435 16.21 3.44 -12.10
C ASN A 435 14.81 2.96 -12.55
N LYS A 436 14.06 3.82 -13.23
CA LYS A 436 12.72 3.51 -13.76
C LYS A 436 12.72 2.81 -15.11
N LYS A 437 13.90 2.46 -15.63
CA LYS A 437 14.09 1.91 -17.00
C LYS A 437 14.38 0.42 -16.96
N ASN A 438 13.98 -0.28 -18.02
CA ASN A 438 14.34 -1.67 -18.28
C ASN A 438 15.74 -1.76 -18.96
N THR A 439 16.64 -0.83 -18.65
CA THR A 439 18.02 -0.81 -19.11
C THR A 439 18.93 -0.27 -18.03
N SER A 440 20.18 -0.76 -18.02
CA SER A 440 21.19 -0.21 -17.10
C SER A 440 21.52 1.25 -17.45
N VAL A 441 21.84 2.02 -16.43
CA VAL A 441 22.22 3.43 -16.57
C VAL A 441 23.52 3.69 -15.82
N GLU A 442 24.49 4.35 -16.46
CA GLU A 442 25.72 4.80 -15.82
C GLU A 442 25.55 6.24 -15.30
N LEU A 443 25.83 6.45 -14.03
CA LEU A 443 25.83 7.75 -13.37
C LEU A 443 27.26 8.17 -13.05
N LYS A 444 27.53 9.49 -13.13
CA LYS A 444 28.71 10.09 -12.56
C LYS A 444 28.39 10.62 -11.16
N LEU A 445 29.18 10.23 -10.18
CA LEU A 445 29.06 10.66 -8.79
C LEU A 445 30.07 11.78 -8.51
N SER A 446 29.74 12.66 -7.58
CA SER A 446 30.71 13.63 -7.07
C SER A 446 31.79 12.91 -6.22
N LYS A 447 32.98 13.53 -6.13
CA LYS A 447 34.11 13.01 -5.31
C LYS A 447 33.70 12.77 -3.86
N GLU A 448 32.80 13.57 -3.32
CA GLU A 448 32.36 13.50 -1.92
C GLU A 448 31.61 12.20 -1.61
N ILE A 449 31.10 11.51 -2.64
CA ILE A 449 30.39 10.23 -2.53
C ILE A 449 31.36 9.04 -2.64
N SER A 450 32.59 9.26 -3.08
CA SER A 450 33.60 8.20 -3.21
C SER A 450 33.94 7.60 -1.84
N GLY A 451 33.96 6.28 -1.77
CA GLY A 451 34.16 5.52 -0.53
C GLY A 451 32.90 5.23 0.27
N ALA A 452 31.78 5.88 -0.06
CA ALA A 452 30.49 5.65 0.59
C ALA A 452 29.99 4.21 0.38
N LYS A 453 29.20 3.72 1.35
CA LYS A 453 28.51 2.43 1.23
C LYS A 453 27.27 2.60 0.35
N ILE A 454 27.08 1.67 -0.58
CA ILE A 454 25.83 1.53 -1.34
C ILE A 454 25.16 0.21 -0.99
N SER A 455 23.85 0.24 -0.74
CA SER A 455 22.99 -0.94 -0.61
C SER A 455 21.93 -0.88 -1.71
N TYR A 456 21.63 -2.00 -2.36
CA TYR A 456 20.73 -2.01 -3.51
C TYR A 456 19.93 -3.30 -3.65
N VAL A 457 18.79 -3.18 -4.32
CA VAL A 457 17.94 -4.25 -4.80
C VAL A 457 17.79 -4.08 -6.31
N ASP A 458 18.16 -5.10 -7.07
CA ASP A 458 18.05 -5.13 -8.52
C ASP A 458 17.91 -6.58 -9.04
N LEU A 459 17.97 -6.77 -10.35
CA LEU A 459 17.84 -8.11 -10.96
C LEU A 459 18.91 -9.09 -10.48
N THR A 460 20.09 -8.62 -10.06
CA THR A 460 21.20 -9.48 -9.62
C THR A 460 20.98 -9.99 -8.19
N THR A 461 20.16 -9.31 -7.40
CA THR A 461 19.82 -9.73 -6.03
C THR A 461 18.72 -10.80 -6.01
N GLY A 462 17.81 -10.82 -6.99
CA GLY A 462 16.72 -11.77 -7.08
C GLY A 462 15.83 -11.75 -5.83
N GLU A 463 15.66 -12.90 -5.18
CA GLU A 463 14.90 -13.05 -3.91
C GLU A 463 15.78 -12.83 -2.66
N ASN A 464 17.04 -12.41 -2.80
CA ASN A 464 17.94 -12.22 -1.67
C ASN A 464 17.80 -10.81 -1.06
N PRO A 465 18.25 -10.63 0.18
CA PRO A 465 18.36 -9.33 0.82
C PRO A 465 19.17 -8.33 -0.02
N PRO A 466 19.04 -7.01 0.24
CA PRO A 466 19.81 -5.99 -0.45
C PRO A 466 21.30 -6.31 -0.44
N ALA A 467 21.93 -6.29 -1.58
CA ALA A 467 23.38 -6.39 -1.69
C ALA A 467 24.03 -5.06 -1.27
N SER A 468 25.25 -5.12 -0.78
CA SER A 468 26.00 -3.93 -0.37
C SER A 468 27.45 -3.99 -0.87
N SER A 469 27.97 -2.81 -1.24
CA SER A 469 29.37 -2.62 -1.61
C SER A 469 29.83 -1.21 -1.29
N ASN A 470 31.15 -0.92 -1.41
CA ASN A 470 31.68 0.43 -1.33
C ASN A 470 31.87 1.00 -2.74
N LEU A 471 31.55 2.28 -2.91
CA LEU A 471 31.75 3.03 -4.15
C LEU A 471 33.23 3.36 -4.32
N LEU A 472 33.93 2.55 -5.10
CA LEU A 472 35.39 2.71 -5.30
C LEU A 472 35.74 3.73 -6.39
N THR A 473 34.76 4.17 -7.19
CA THR A 473 34.96 5.09 -8.32
C THR A 473 33.85 6.14 -8.37
N GLU A 474 34.08 7.20 -9.12
CA GLU A 474 33.06 8.23 -9.41
C GLU A 474 31.99 7.76 -10.42
N LYS A 475 31.98 6.46 -10.79
CA LYS A 475 31.03 5.87 -11.70
C LYS A 475 30.18 4.83 -10.96
N LEU A 476 28.86 4.91 -11.15
CA LEU A 476 27.90 3.96 -10.64
C LEU A 476 27.03 3.44 -11.79
N LYS A 477 26.99 2.14 -11.97
CA LYS A 477 26.04 1.48 -12.86
C LYS A 477 24.81 1.07 -12.04
N LEU A 478 23.64 1.57 -12.40
CA LEU A 478 22.34 1.09 -11.91
C LEU A 478 21.78 0.10 -12.91
N GLU A 479 21.54 -1.11 -12.49
CA GLU A 479 20.87 -2.15 -13.28
C GLU A 479 19.39 -1.80 -13.56
N PRO A 480 18.71 -2.49 -14.48
CA PRO A 480 17.29 -2.28 -14.73
C PRO A 480 16.47 -2.31 -13.45
N PHE A 481 15.60 -1.33 -13.27
CA PHE A 481 14.71 -1.19 -12.11
C PHE A 481 15.42 -1.24 -10.75
N ALA A 482 16.72 -0.93 -10.70
CA ALA A 482 17.46 -0.89 -9.44
C ALA A 482 16.92 0.21 -8.50
N VAL A 483 16.76 -0.13 -7.22
CA VAL A 483 16.58 0.81 -6.12
C VAL A 483 17.80 0.71 -5.22
N ALA A 484 18.47 1.84 -4.99
CA ALA A 484 19.70 1.87 -4.23
C ALA A 484 19.72 3.01 -3.22
N VAL A 485 20.43 2.80 -2.12
CA VAL A 485 20.68 3.81 -1.07
C VAL A 485 22.18 3.94 -0.88
N ILE A 486 22.68 5.15 -1.05
CA ILE A 486 24.07 5.50 -0.70
C ILE A 486 24.05 6.13 0.69
N GLU A 487 24.90 5.65 1.59
CA GLU A 487 25.07 6.15 2.96
C GLU A 487 26.45 6.84 3.09
N LEU A 488 26.42 8.10 3.60
CA LEU A 488 27.55 8.98 3.78
C LEU A 488 27.84 9.24 5.25
#